data_2d72d2ecfa2279e7ea0707adb99604bf
#
_entry.id   2d72d2ecfa2279e7ea0707adb99604bf
#
_cell.length_a   1.000
_cell.length_b   1.000
_cell.length_c   1.000
_cell.angle_alpha   90.00
_cell.angle_beta   90.00
_cell.angle_gamma   90.00
#
_symmetry.space_group_name_H-M   'P 1'
#
loop_
_entity.id
_entity.type
_entity.pdbx_description
1 polymer ?
#
loop_
_entity_poly.entity_id
_entity_poly.type
_entity_poly.pdbx_seq_one_letter_code
_entity_poly.pdbx_strand_id
1 'polypeptide(L)'
;MALLKSDDKKMKKILKVSIGPLMLITILYGCSGNSAERHNSGSSGFLDCPDTPNCVSSLAKNPKHQVEPFRLKKDPKTSWDVVQKTVGSLPRTKLVLADNSDIHAECRSLIFRFVDDLTLHLTPANGIINIRSASRTGYSDLGVNRRRVENLRKKLRHKDIIE
;
A
#
# COMPACT_ATOMS: atom_id res chain seq x y z
N MET A 1 7.52 11.01 85.14
CA MET A 1 7.99 9.86 84.41
C MET A 1 7.97 10.29 82.94
N ALA A 2 8.97 10.92 82.50
CA ALA A 2 10.26 10.52 81.96
C ALA A 2 10.17 9.82 80.63
N LEU A 3 10.71 10.60 79.62
CA LEU A 3 11.48 10.16 78.47
C LEU A 3 10.63 9.55 77.33
N LEU A 4 10.69 10.09 76.12
CA LEU A 4 11.80 10.27 75.22
C LEU A 4 11.55 11.33 74.14
N LYS A 5 12.28 12.37 74.23
CA LYS A 5 12.43 13.39 73.21
C LYS A 5 13.81 13.21 72.64
N SER A 6 13.94 12.52 71.50
CA SER A 6 15.24 12.52 70.78
C SER A 6 15.04 12.02 69.35
N ASP A 7 15.69 12.75 68.48
CA ASP A 7 16.12 12.36 67.15
C ASP A 7 15.28 12.60 65.91
N ASP A 8 14.70 13.79 65.84
CA ASP A 8 14.19 14.30 64.55
C ASP A 8 15.11 15.33 63.87
N LYS A 9 16.41 15.23 64.12
CA LYS A 9 17.40 16.17 63.54
C LYS A 9 18.45 15.56 62.63
N LYS A 10 18.35 14.28 62.25
CA LYS A 10 19.40 13.61 61.46
C LYS A 10 19.03 13.17 60.03
N MET A 11 17.85 13.50 59.58
CA MET A 11 17.39 13.01 58.28
C MET A 11 17.09 14.13 57.23
N LYS A 12 17.76 15.27 57.35
CA LYS A 12 17.69 16.35 56.33
C LYS A 12 19.03 16.58 55.66
N LYS A 13 19.80 15.54 55.38
CA LYS A 13 20.91 15.58 54.44
C LYS A 13 20.57 14.81 53.20
N ILE A 14 19.49 15.25 52.54
CA ILE A 14 19.10 14.73 51.24
C ILE A 14 19.79 15.56 50.17
N LEU A 15 20.83 14.96 49.66
CA LEU A 15 21.09 14.73 48.28
C LEU A 15 20.52 15.80 47.32
N LYS A 16 21.29 16.85 47.15
CA LYS A 16 21.13 17.74 45.99
C LYS A 16 21.61 16.98 44.77
N VAL A 17 20.73 16.20 44.16
CA VAL A 17 20.93 15.70 42.81
C VAL A 17 20.79 16.89 41.87
N SER A 18 21.96 17.34 41.40
CA SER A 18 22.03 18.30 40.32
C SER A 18 21.47 17.64 39.04
N ILE A 19 20.26 17.96 38.71
CA ILE A 19 19.67 17.61 37.41
C ILE A 19 20.26 18.59 36.39
N GLY A 20 21.37 18.16 35.79
CA GLY A 20 21.92 18.85 34.63
C GLY A 20 20.85 18.84 33.51
N PRO A 21 20.82 19.88 32.67
CA PRO A 21 19.85 19.92 31.57
C PRO A 21 20.20 18.80 30.59
N LEU A 22 19.42 17.70 30.63
CA LEU A 22 19.42 16.68 29.61
C LEU A 22 18.88 17.35 28.35
N MET A 23 19.81 17.78 27.50
CA MET A 23 19.54 18.35 26.20
C MET A 23 18.84 17.27 25.37
N LEU A 24 17.50 17.36 25.32
CA LEU A 24 16.64 16.49 24.51
C LEU A 24 16.89 16.83 23.05
N ILE A 25 17.88 16.17 22.45
CA ILE A 25 18.09 16.20 21.00
C ILE A 25 16.93 15.42 20.39
N THR A 26 15.84 16.12 20.10
CA THR A 26 14.78 15.61 19.23
C THR A 26 15.33 15.54 17.82
N ILE A 27 15.85 14.39 17.45
CA ILE A 27 16.13 14.08 16.05
C ILE A 27 14.75 13.99 15.37
N LEU A 28 14.36 15.09 14.72
CA LEU A 28 13.25 15.09 13.77
C LEU A 28 13.68 14.21 12.59
N TYR A 29 13.44 12.92 12.70
CA TYR A 29 13.37 12.09 11.50
C TYR A 29 12.15 12.58 10.71
N GLY A 30 12.39 13.52 9.82
CA GLY A 30 11.47 13.87 8.77
C GLY A 30 11.16 12.60 7.97
N CYS A 31 10.03 11.96 8.25
CA CYS A 31 9.44 11.05 7.29
C CYS A 31 9.13 11.87 6.05
N SER A 32 10.08 11.91 5.11
CA SER A 32 9.81 12.29 3.74
C SER A 32 8.89 11.21 3.18
N GLY A 33 7.61 11.32 3.48
CA GLY A 33 6.58 10.56 2.81
C GLY A 33 6.64 10.96 1.35
N ASN A 34 7.13 10.07 0.49
CA ASN A 34 6.95 10.22 -0.95
C ASN A 34 5.45 10.40 -1.19
N SER A 35 5.11 11.63 -1.51
CA SER A 35 3.78 12.02 -1.95
C SER A 35 3.34 11.05 -3.03
N ALA A 36 2.16 10.46 -2.86
CA ALA A 36 1.52 9.68 -3.92
C ALA A 36 1.69 10.45 -5.24
N GLU A 37 2.45 9.90 -6.17
CA GLU A 37 2.61 10.47 -7.49
C GLU A 37 1.22 10.64 -8.08
N ARG A 38 0.86 11.89 -8.32
CA ARG A 38 -0.43 12.24 -8.89
C ARG A 38 -0.56 11.56 -10.25
N HIS A 39 -1.56 10.74 -10.40
CA HIS A 39 -2.02 10.30 -11.71
C HIS A 39 -2.33 11.53 -12.56
N ASN A 40 -1.40 11.90 -13.45
CA ASN A 40 -1.74 12.80 -14.54
C ASN A 40 -2.64 12.03 -15.50
N SER A 41 -3.90 12.42 -15.56
CA SER A 41 -4.87 11.98 -16.55
C SER A 41 -4.42 12.47 -17.94
N GLY A 42 -3.66 11.63 -18.61
CA GLY A 42 -3.21 11.91 -19.96
C GLY A 42 -2.05 11.02 -20.33
N SER A 43 -2.31 9.92 -21.02
CA SER A 43 -1.38 8.87 -21.46
C SER A 43 -0.81 8.02 -20.32
N SER A 44 -1.48 6.89 -20.09
CA SER A 44 -0.98 5.64 -19.48
C SER A 44 0.18 5.78 -18.49
N GLY A 45 -0.07 6.43 -17.35
CA GLY A 45 0.89 6.50 -16.26
C GLY A 45 1.05 5.18 -15.52
N PHE A 46 1.19 4.06 -16.23
CA PHE A 46 1.72 2.85 -15.68
C PHE A 46 3.21 3.05 -15.46
N LEU A 47 3.55 3.55 -14.29
CA LEU A 47 4.93 3.59 -13.85
C LEU A 47 5.51 2.18 -13.89
N ASP A 48 6.75 2.07 -14.36
CA ASP A 48 7.48 0.81 -14.30
C ASP A 48 7.62 0.35 -12.84
N CYS A 49 7.86 -0.93 -12.62
CA CYS A 49 8.16 -1.42 -11.29
C CYS A 49 9.57 -1.00 -10.89
N PRO A 50 9.80 -0.56 -9.63
CA PRO A 50 11.15 -0.39 -9.11
C PRO A 50 11.87 -1.75 -9.05
N ASP A 51 13.18 -1.73 -8.85
CA ASP A 51 13.98 -2.96 -8.75
C ASP A 51 13.67 -3.79 -7.48
N THR A 52 12.91 -3.21 -6.55
CA THR A 52 12.51 -3.89 -5.32
C THR A 52 11.36 -4.89 -5.57
N PRO A 53 11.37 -6.08 -4.93
CA PRO A 53 10.41 -7.15 -5.22
C PRO A 53 9.03 -6.92 -4.57
N ASN A 54 8.54 -5.69 -4.54
CA ASN A 54 7.27 -5.29 -3.96
C ASN A 54 6.28 -4.74 -5.01
N CYS A 55 6.52 -5.03 -6.29
CA CYS A 55 5.70 -4.57 -7.41
C CYS A 55 5.60 -5.66 -8.48
N VAL A 56 4.44 -5.74 -9.11
CA VAL A 56 4.22 -6.50 -10.36
C VAL A 56 3.43 -5.65 -11.36
N SER A 57 3.71 -5.82 -12.65
CA SER A 57 3.01 -5.10 -13.71
C SER A 57 2.99 -5.93 -15.00
N SER A 58 1.92 -5.81 -15.78
CA SER A 58 1.86 -6.40 -17.12
C SER A 58 2.78 -5.69 -18.13
N LEU A 59 3.23 -4.51 -17.81
CA LEU A 59 4.14 -3.71 -18.64
C LEU A 59 5.57 -3.65 -18.07
N ALA A 60 5.89 -4.42 -17.02
CA ALA A 60 7.22 -4.43 -16.43
C ALA A 60 8.25 -4.93 -17.44
N LYS A 61 9.39 -4.25 -17.51
CA LYS A 61 10.53 -4.65 -18.34
C LYS A 61 11.29 -5.84 -17.75
N ASN A 62 11.39 -5.87 -16.42
CA ASN A 62 12.04 -6.95 -15.70
C ASN A 62 11.11 -8.17 -15.59
N PRO A 63 11.49 -9.35 -16.11
CA PRO A 63 10.65 -10.56 -16.08
C PRO A 63 10.20 -10.97 -14.66
N LYS A 64 10.98 -10.67 -13.63
CA LYS A 64 10.62 -10.98 -12.22
C LYS A 64 9.38 -10.20 -11.75
N HIS A 65 9.13 -9.05 -12.34
CA HIS A 65 7.98 -8.19 -12.04
C HIS A 65 6.81 -8.40 -13.00
N GLN A 66 7.01 -9.16 -14.09
CA GLN A 66 5.97 -9.38 -15.08
C GLN A 66 4.82 -10.23 -14.54
N VAL A 67 3.61 -9.85 -14.95
CA VAL A 67 2.38 -10.64 -14.89
C VAL A 67 1.67 -10.51 -16.23
N GLU A 68 0.91 -11.52 -16.63
CA GLU A 68 0.11 -11.44 -17.86
C GLU A 68 -0.97 -10.36 -17.74
N PRO A 69 -1.24 -9.58 -18.79
CA PRO A 69 -2.41 -8.71 -18.83
C PRO A 69 -3.70 -9.55 -18.81
N PHE A 70 -4.83 -8.91 -18.57
CA PHE A 70 -6.12 -9.59 -18.72
C PHE A 70 -6.65 -9.37 -20.13
N ARG A 71 -7.12 -10.45 -20.77
CA ARG A 71 -7.75 -10.41 -22.09
C ARG A 71 -9.24 -10.62 -21.92
N LEU A 72 -10.04 -9.63 -22.36
CA LEU A 72 -11.51 -9.72 -22.29
C LEU A 72 -12.02 -10.73 -23.32
N LYS A 73 -13.00 -11.52 -22.91
CA LYS A 73 -13.73 -12.45 -23.80
C LYS A 73 -14.94 -11.81 -24.47
N LYS A 74 -15.48 -10.76 -23.91
CA LYS A 74 -16.75 -10.14 -24.29
C LYS A 74 -16.55 -8.66 -24.55
N ASP A 75 -17.66 -8.00 -24.91
CA ASP A 75 -17.66 -6.56 -25.14
C ASP A 75 -16.94 -5.79 -24.03
N PRO A 76 -15.96 -4.91 -24.39
CA PRO A 76 -15.14 -4.23 -23.41
C PRO A 76 -15.92 -3.37 -22.42
N LYS A 77 -16.97 -2.67 -22.86
CA LYS A 77 -17.73 -1.76 -22.01
C LYS A 77 -18.48 -2.50 -20.91
N THR A 78 -19.22 -3.53 -21.26
CA THR A 78 -19.98 -4.34 -20.29
C THR A 78 -19.07 -5.15 -19.38
N SER A 79 -17.95 -5.65 -19.92
CA SER A 79 -16.95 -6.37 -19.14
C SER A 79 -16.25 -5.45 -18.13
N TRP A 80 -15.98 -4.18 -18.50
CA TRP A 80 -15.33 -3.23 -17.63
C TRP A 80 -16.13 -2.92 -16.37
N ASP A 81 -17.45 -2.80 -16.49
CA ASP A 81 -18.34 -2.62 -15.34
C ASP A 81 -18.23 -3.79 -14.34
N VAL A 82 -18.08 -5.01 -14.86
CA VAL A 82 -17.89 -6.20 -14.02
C VAL A 82 -16.51 -6.19 -13.37
N VAL A 83 -15.47 -5.74 -14.08
CA VAL A 83 -14.11 -5.58 -13.54
C VAL A 83 -14.12 -4.57 -12.39
N GLN A 84 -14.71 -3.39 -12.58
CA GLN A 84 -14.81 -2.34 -11.55
C GLN A 84 -15.49 -2.88 -10.28
N LYS A 85 -16.66 -3.51 -10.43
CA LYS A 85 -17.41 -4.13 -9.32
C LYS A 85 -16.58 -5.21 -8.62
N THR A 86 -15.84 -6.01 -9.39
CA THR A 86 -15.00 -7.08 -8.82
C THR A 86 -13.83 -6.53 -8.04
N VAL A 87 -13.15 -5.50 -8.56
CA VAL A 87 -12.07 -4.80 -7.82
C VAL A 87 -12.61 -4.17 -6.53
N GLY A 88 -13.73 -3.46 -6.59
CA GLY A 88 -14.36 -2.84 -5.42
C GLY A 88 -14.81 -3.86 -4.35
N SER A 89 -15.06 -5.11 -4.74
CA SER A 89 -15.43 -6.20 -3.82
C SER A 89 -14.24 -6.92 -3.17
N LEU A 90 -13.00 -6.58 -3.55
CA LEU A 90 -11.82 -7.18 -2.93
C LEU A 90 -11.71 -6.80 -1.45
N PRO A 91 -11.27 -7.72 -0.59
CA PRO A 91 -11.13 -7.42 0.84
C PRO A 91 -10.19 -6.24 1.10
N ARG A 92 -10.58 -5.34 2.00
CA ARG A 92 -9.79 -4.17 2.43
C ARG A 92 -9.33 -3.28 1.28
N THR A 93 -10.14 -3.20 0.23
CA THR A 93 -9.87 -2.42 -0.98
C THR A 93 -10.83 -1.24 -1.04
N LYS A 94 -10.29 -0.06 -1.35
CA LYS A 94 -11.04 1.17 -1.58
C LYS A 94 -10.76 1.64 -3.00
N LEU A 95 -11.81 1.80 -3.80
CA LEU A 95 -11.68 2.47 -5.10
C LEU A 95 -11.40 3.96 -4.86
N VAL A 96 -10.33 4.46 -5.46
CA VAL A 96 -9.92 5.87 -5.45
C VAL A 96 -10.37 6.56 -6.75
N LEU A 97 -10.22 5.84 -7.87
CA LEU A 97 -10.67 6.25 -9.18
C LEU A 97 -11.29 5.02 -9.87
N ALA A 98 -12.39 5.22 -10.55
CA ALA A 98 -12.98 4.23 -11.45
C ALA A 98 -13.75 4.98 -12.54
N ASP A 99 -13.20 5.00 -13.74
CA ASP A 99 -13.80 5.64 -14.92
C ASP A 99 -13.90 4.66 -16.10
N ASN A 100 -14.06 5.17 -17.32
CA ASN A 100 -14.30 4.36 -18.51
C ASN A 100 -13.11 3.49 -18.95
N SER A 101 -11.90 3.80 -18.49
CA SER A 101 -10.67 3.11 -18.89
C SER A 101 -9.72 2.82 -17.74
N ASP A 102 -9.87 3.51 -16.62
CA ASP A 102 -8.90 3.44 -15.53
C ASP A 102 -9.54 3.08 -14.19
N ILE A 103 -8.86 2.24 -13.46
CA ILE A 103 -9.14 1.95 -12.05
C ILE A 103 -7.88 2.21 -11.25
N HIS A 104 -8.02 2.96 -10.17
CA HIS A 104 -7.04 3.03 -9.10
C HIS A 104 -7.72 2.63 -7.78
N ALA A 105 -7.15 1.65 -7.11
CA ALA A 105 -7.64 1.16 -5.82
C ALA A 105 -6.50 1.07 -4.80
N GLU A 106 -6.78 1.45 -3.57
CA GLU A 106 -5.93 1.23 -2.41
C GLU A 106 -6.29 -0.07 -1.72
N CYS A 107 -5.31 -0.96 -1.59
CA CYS A 107 -5.45 -2.24 -0.91
C CYS A 107 -4.66 -2.22 0.40
N ARG A 108 -5.29 -2.53 1.53
CA ARG A 108 -4.63 -2.47 2.85
C ARG A 108 -4.30 -3.86 3.37
N SER A 109 -3.08 -4.04 3.87
CA SER A 109 -2.69 -5.29 4.54
C SER A 109 -3.47 -5.47 5.85
N LEU A 110 -3.65 -6.74 6.29
CA LEU A 110 -4.49 -7.06 7.43
C LEU A 110 -3.90 -6.55 8.76
N ILE A 111 -2.60 -6.80 8.98
CA ILE A 111 -1.94 -6.58 10.28
C ILE A 111 -1.31 -5.18 10.32
N PHE A 112 -0.36 -4.93 9.45
CA PHE A 112 0.44 -3.69 9.48
C PHE A 112 -0.24 -2.51 8.78
N ARG A 113 -1.40 -2.74 8.11
CA ARG A 113 -2.18 -1.74 7.37
C ARG A 113 -1.38 -0.99 6.30
N PHE A 114 -0.32 -1.60 5.79
CA PHE A 114 0.41 -1.08 4.63
C PHE A 114 -0.54 -0.89 3.47
N VAL A 115 -0.31 0.16 2.71
CA VAL A 115 -1.13 0.50 1.55
C VAL A 115 -0.37 0.09 0.29
N ASP A 116 -1.05 -0.70 -0.53
CA ASP A 116 -0.60 -1.06 -1.86
C ASP A 116 -1.55 -0.42 -2.88
N ASP A 117 -1.00 0.04 -4.00
CA ASP A 117 -1.76 0.54 -5.12
C ASP A 117 -2.05 -0.59 -6.10
N LEU A 118 -3.30 -0.70 -6.52
CA LEU A 118 -3.75 -1.56 -7.61
C LEU A 118 -4.30 -0.68 -8.71
N THR A 119 -3.64 -0.68 -9.88
CA THR A 119 -4.07 0.08 -11.05
C THR A 119 -4.39 -0.85 -12.21
N LEU A 120 -5.49 -0.57 -12.91
CA LEU A 120 -5.87 -1.24 -14.14
C LEU A 120 -6.15 -0.19 -15.20
N HIS A 121 -5.76 -0.50 -16.44
CA HIS A 121 -6.04 0.34 -17.61
C HIS A 121 -6.58 -0.53 -18.74
N LEU A 122 -7.80 -0.22 -19.20
CA LEU A 122 -8.44 -0.87 -20.33
C LEU A 122 -8.03 -0.19 -21.64
N THR A 123 -7.58 -0.98 -22.59
CA THR A 123 -7.44 -0.59 -24.00
C THR A 123 -8.60 -1.20 -24.80
N PRO A 124 -9.70 -0.47 -25.02
CA PRO A 124 -10.93 -1.06 -25.58
C PRO A 124 -10.73 -1.67 -26.96
N ALA A 125 -9.86 -1.05 -27.79
CA ALA A 125 -9.65 -1.47 -29.18
C ALA A 125 -9.18 -2.92 -29.32
N ASN A 126 -8.47 -3.46 -28.31
CA ASN A 126 -7.94 -4.82 -28.35
C ASN A 126 -8.45 -5.69 -27.19
N GLY A 127 -9.33 -5.16 -26.34
CA GLY A 127 -9.86 -5.87 -25.18
C GLY A 127 -8.81 -6.24 -24.13
N ILE A 128 -7.68 -5.51 -24.05
CA ILE A 128 -6.60 -5.77 -23.10
C ILE A 128 -6.74 -4.85 -21.90
N ILE A 129 -6.61 -5.44 -20.71
CA ILE A 129 -6.49 -4.69 -19.46
C ILE A 129 -5.07 -4.88 -18.93
N ASN A 130 -4.30 -3.79 -18.95
CA ASN A 130 -3.03 -3.74 -18.26
C ASN A 130 -3.25 -3.61 -16.75
N ILE A 131 -2.38 -4.22 -15.96
CA ILE A 131 -2.52 -4.25 -14.51
C ILE A 131 -1.15 -4.02 -13.84
N ARG A 132 -1.17 -3.24 -12.77
CA ARG A 132 -0.03 -3.04 -11.88
C ARG A 132 -0.50 -3.13 -10.44
N SER A 133 0.27 -3.82 -9.59
CA SER A 133 0.07 -3.82 -8.14
C SER A 133 1.39 -3.61 -7.44
N ALA A 134 1.48 -2.59 -6.58
CA ALA A 134 2.73 -2.19 -5.96
C ALA A 134 2.52 -1.68 -4.54
N SER A 135 3.44 -2.00 -3.65
CA SER A 135 3.45 -1.45 -2.29
C SER A 135 4.03 -0.03 -2.30
N ARG A 136 3.43 0.87 -1.52
CA ARG A 136 3.94 2.25 -1.34
C ARG A 136 5.20 2.28 -0.48
N THR A 137 5.39 1.28 0.37
CA THR A 137 6.48 1.22 1.34
C THR A 137 7.03 -0.20 1.46
N GLY A 138 8.29 -0.29 1.90
CA GLY A 138 8.97 -1.56 2.15
C GLY A 138 9.71 -2.11 0.93
N TYR A 139 10.77 -2.86 1.20
CA TYR A 139 11.61 -3.49 0.17
C TYR A 139 10.89 -4.68 -0.48
N SER A 140 10.21 -5.51 0.31
CA SER A 140 9.53 -6.72 -0.17
C SER A 140 8.12 -6.81 0.39
N ASP A 141 7.18 -7.27 -0.45
CA ASP A 141 5.80 -7.56 -0.08
C ASP A 141 5.53 -9.06 0.15
N LEU A 142 6.56 -9.89 0.16
CA LEU A 142 6.45 -11.35 0.24
C LEU A 142 5.50 -11.95 -0.81
N GLY A 143 5.41 -11.33 -1.99
CA GLY A 143 4.56 -11.75 -3.10
C GLY A 143 3.07 -11.43 -2.95
N VAL A 144 2.70 -10.53 -2.05
CA VAL A 144 1.30 -10.12 -1.84
C VAL A 144 0.71 -9.49 -3.09
N ASN A 145 1.45 -8.60 -3.78
CA ASN A 145 0.98 -7.96 -4.99
C ASN A 145 0.72 -8.98 -6.11
N ARG A 146 1.62 -9.92 -6.34
CA ARG A 146 1.40 -10.98 -7.33
C ARG A 146 0.19 -11.84 -6.99
N ARG A 147 0.05 -12.28 -5.73
CA ARG A 147 -1.13 -13.06 -5.30
C ARG A 147 -2.43 -12.28 -5.46
N ARG A 148 -2.41 -10.95 -5.26
CA ARG A 148 -3.59 -10.09 -5.48
C ARG A 148 -4.01 -10.10 -6.94
N VAL A 149 -3.07 -9.92 -7.86
CA VAL A 149 -3.34 -9.96 -9.31
C VAL A 149 -3.90 -11.31 -9.72
N GLU A 150 -3.28 -12.42 -9.30
CA GLU A 150 -3.73 -13.75 -9.66
C GLU A 150 -5.07 -14.12 -9.02
N ASN A 151 -5.37 -13.64 -7.81
CA ASN A 151 -6.68 -13.82 -7.21
C ASN A 151 -7.79 -13.03 -7.95
N LEU A 152 -7.46 -11.83 -8.40
CA LEU A 152 -8.38 -11.05 -9.25
C LEU A 152 -8.60 -11.76 -10.59
N ARG A 153 -7.53 -12.26 -11.23
CA ARG A 153 -7.61 -13.08 -12.44
C ARG A 153 -8.55 -14.27 -12.27
N LYS A 154 -8.38 -15.05 -11.21
CA LYS A 154 -9.27 -16.20 -10.90
C LYS A 154 -10.73 -15.77 -10.77
N LYS A 155 -11.02 -14.66 -10.08
CA LYS A 155 -12.39 -14.15 -9.91
C LYS A 155 -13.00 -13.73 -11.24
N LEU A 156 -12.24 -13.06 -12.11
CA LEU A 156 -12.73 -12.62 -13.42
C LEU A 156 -12.93 -13.78 -14.39
N ARG A 157 -12.04 -14.80 -14.36
CA ARG A 157 -12.23 -16.06 -15.10
C ARG A 157 -13.47 -16.81 -14.65
N HIS A 158 -13.71 -16.92 -13.35
CA HIS A 158 -14.89 -17.58 -12.81
C HIS A 158 -16.21 -16.87 -13.22
N LYS A 159 -16.14 -15.57 -13.51
CA LYS A 159 -17.26 -14.77 -14.04
C LYS A 159 -17.34 -14.80 -15.57
N ASP A 160 -16.47 -15.55 -16.25
CA ASP A 160 -16.34 -15.63 -17.70
C ASP A 160 -16.14 -14.24 -18.37
N ILE A 161 -15.36 -13.38 -17.73
CA ILE A 161 -15.03 -12.04 -18.23
C ILE A 161 -13.72 -12.02 -19.00
N ILE A 162 -12.73 -12.80 -18.56
CA ILE A 162 -11.40 -12.90 -19.18
C ILE A 162 -11.05 -14.33 -19.56
N GLU A 163 -10.04 -14.48 -20.45
CA GLU A 163 -9.45 -15.76 -20.83
C GLU A 163 -8.79 -16.49 -19.68
#